data_bbcb7291673d2aae4ef7bda36d52464d
#
_entry.id   bbcb7291673d2aae4ef7bda36d52464d
#
_cell.length_a   1.000
_cell.length_b   1.000
_cell.length_c   1.000
_cell.angle_alpha   90.00
_cell.angle_beta   90.00
_cell.angle_gamma   90.00
#
_symmetry.space_group_name_H-M   'P 1'
#
loop_
_entity.id
_entity.type
_entity.pdbx_description
1 polymer ?
#
loop_
_entity_poly.entity_id
_entity_poly.type
_entity_poly.pdbx_seq_one_letter_code
_entity_poly.pdbx_strand_id
1 'polypeptide(L)'
;MSVRANIDHQQWESDFFGLSTAKLDFAAQQAEIILESQLDDYAIVQAKISAGDIERLDGLSQLGFSLVEGEVDFALTIGTENAYLNSGLLVTERVDIAVADEIPVLRQAAEQVFSQSRFRAPWYCDGDSGRFYALWIEKAVLGTFDHTCLLVKEASGAILGFVSLRHLDDDTARIGLLAVMPGANGRGIGRKLMSAAWVWCKQHQKRQLNVATQISNVAALNLYSRSGAAVASTAYWLYRGQHDSI
;
A
#
# COMPACT_ATOMS: atom_id res chain seq x y z
N MET A 1 26.64 13.87 -8.59
CA MET A 1 25.59 14.86 -8.24
C MET A 1 25.36 14.81 -6.74
N SER A 2 25.12 15.95 -6.07
CA SER A 2 24.87 15.95 -4.62
C SER A 2 23.37 15.81 -4.37
N VAL A 3 22.97 14.77 -3.63
CA VAL A 3 21.57 14.58 -3.18
C VAL A 3 21.36 15.32 -1.87
N ARG A 4 20.25 16.05 -1.76
CA ARG A 4 19.85 16.75 -0.53
C ARG A 4 18.57 16.12 0.01
N ALA A 5 18.58 15.71 1.28
CA ALA A 5 17.43 15.22 2.03
C ALA A 5 17.74 15.24 3.53
N ASN A 6 16.71 15.09 4.36
CA ASN A 6 16.88 14.67 5.75
C ASN A 6 16.84 13.16 5.82
N ILE A 7 17.50 12.59 6.84
CA ILE A 7 17.49 11.16 7.12
C ILE A 7 16.61 10.94 8.35
N ASP A 8 15.41 10.42 8.13
CA ASP A 8 14.42 10.23 9.19
C ASP A 8 14.43 8.78 9.65
N HIS A 9 14.83 8.55 10.91
CA HIS A 9 14.77 7.23 11.52
C HIS A 9 13.35 6.69 11.56
N GLN A 10 13.15 5.46 11.08
CA GLN A 10 11.84 4.79 11.04
C GLN A 10 11.70 3.85 12.23
N GLN A 11 11.45 4.41 13.43
CA GLN A 11 11.42 3.66 14.69
C GLN A 11 10.51 2.43 14.63
N TRP A 12 9.27 2.61 14.15
CA TRP A 12 8.30 1.52 14.10
C TRP A 12 8.74 0.38 13.15
N GLU A 13 9.27 0.71 11.96
CA GLU A 13 9.79 -0.30 11.03
C GLU A 13 11.02 -0.99 11.62
N SER A 14 11.90 -0.21 12.27
CA SER A 14 13.10 -0.75 12.92
C SER A 14 12.75 -1.77 14.00
N ASP A 15 11.78 -1.45 14.85
CA ASP A 15 11.32 -2.35 15.91
C ASP A 15 10.62 -3.59 15.34
N PHE A 16 9.82 -3.43 14.29
CA PHE A 16 9.07 -4.53 13.68
C PHE A 16 9.97 -5.54 12.96
N PHE A 17 10.94 -5.05 12.19
CA PHE A 17 11.83 -5.90 11.40
C PHE A 17 13.13 -6.28 12.14
N GLY A 18 13.44 -5.63 13.26
CA GLY A 18 14.70 -5.81 13.97
C GLY A 18 15.92 -5.27 13.21
N LEU A 19 15.71 -4.29 12.32
CA LEU A 19 16.72 -3.69 11.45
C LEU A 19 16.68 -2.16 11.61
N SER A 20 17.83 -1.50 11.86
CA SER A 20 17.87 -0.05 11.87
C SER A 20 17.50 0.49 10.49
N THR A 21 16.33 1.15 10.41
CA THR A 21 15.75 1.63 9.15
C THR A 21 15.60 3.13 9.18
N ALA A 22 15.99 3.80 8.10
CA ALA A 22 15.74 5.22 7.88
C ALA A 22 15.06 5.46 6.52
N LYS A 23 14.46 6.63 6.37
CA LYS A 23 13.86 7.07 5.12
C LYS A 23 14.35 8.49 4.79
N LEU A 24 14.64 8.73 3.52
CA LEU A 24 15.00 10.05 3.04
C LEU A 24 13.75 10.92 2.86
N ASP A 25 13.75 12.10 3.51
CA ASP A 25 12.76 13.15 3.30
C ASP A 25 13.35 14.26 2.41
N PHE A 26 12.83 14.34 1.19
CA PHE A 26 13.24 15.32 0.18
C PHE A 26 12.43 16.62 0.24
N ALA A 27 11.37 16.68 1.06
CA ALA A 27 10.50 17.85 1.21
C ALA A 27 10.93 18.77 2.36
N ALA A 28 11.93 18.36 3.15
CA ALA A 28 12.41 19.12 4.28
C ALA A 28 12.93 20.50 3.86
N GLN A 29 12.52 21.55 4.58
CA GLN A 29 12.88 22.95 4.25
C GLN A 29 14.38 23.24 4.36
N GLN A 30 15.12 22.45 5.15
CA GLN A 30 16.56 22.58 5.39
C GLN A 30 17.30 21.28 5.06
N ALA A 31 16.96 20.69 3.91
CA ALA A 31 17.61 19.47 3.45
C ALA A 31 19.11 19.69 3.22
N GLU A 32 19.93 18.89 3.90
CA GLU A 32 21.39 18.93 3.78
C GLU A 32 21.88 17.97 2.69
N ILE A 33 23.13 18.16 2.24
CA ILE A 33 23.77 17.19 1.34
C ILE A 33 24.03 15.91 2.13
N ILE A 34 23.53 14.80 1.61
CA ILE A 34 23.73 13.49 2.23
C ILE A 34 25.17 13.03 2.02
N LEU A 35 25.79 12.59 3.11
CA LEU A 35 27.10 11.94 3.11
C LEU A 35 26.91 10.42 3.24
N GLU A 36 27.70 9.62 2.54
CA GLU A 36 27.65 8.16 2.61
C GLU A 36 27.78 7.65 4.05
N SER A 37 28.68 8.26 4.84
CA SER A 37 28.89 7.89 6.25
C SER A 37 27.63 8.01 7.12
N GLN A 38 26.71 8.92 6.80
CA GLN A 38 25.43 9.06 7.51
C GLN A 38 24.45 7.93 7.16
N LEU A 39 24.56 7.38 5.95
CA LEU A 39 23.76 6.26 5.50
C LEU A 39 24.22 4.93 6.09
N ASP A 40 25.52 4.82 6.39
CA ASP A 40 26.13 3.61 6.96
C ASP A 40 25.71 3.34 8.41
N ASP A 41 25.10 4.32 9.09
CA ASP A 41 24.53 4.15 10.43
C ASP A 41 23.26 3.26 10.43
N TYR A 42 22.71 2.96 9.25
CA TYR A 42 21.47 2.20 9.11
C TYR A 42 21.66 0.89 8.33
N ALA A 43 20.95 -0.14 8.76
CA ALA A 43 20.91 -1.40 8.02
C ALA A 43 20.19 -1.24 6.68
N ILE A 44 19.14 -0.40 6.64
CA ILE A 44 18.39 -0.06 5.42
C ILE A 44 18.07 1.44 5.42
N VAL A 45 18.42 2.11 4.33
CA VAL A 45 17.92 3.46 4.04
C VAL A 45 16.98 3.40 2.84
N GLN A 46 15.77 3.90 3.02
CA GLN A 46 14.73 3.94 2.01
C GLN A 46 14.63 5.31 1.35
N ALA A 47 14.40 5.36 0.05
CA ALA A 47 14.07 6.56 -0.68
C ALA A 47 12.83 6.30 -1.55
N LYS A 48 11.85 7.22 -1.52
CA LYS A 48 10.74 7.24 -2.47
C LYS A 48 10.83 8.52 -3.29
N ILE A 49 10.98 8.39 -4.60
CA ILE A 49 11.12 9.52 -5.53
C ILE A 49 10.07 9.45 -6.64
N SER A 50 9.70 10.60 -7.21
CA SER A 50 8.91 10.61 -8.45
C SER A 50 9.66 9.88 -9.56
N ALA A 51 8.96 9.08 -10.36
CA ALA A 51 9.58 8.36 -11.47
C ALA A 51 10.16 9.29 -12.55
N GLY A 52 9.71 10.55 -12.62
CA GLY A 52 10.25 11.58 -13.52
C GLY A 52 11.47 12.33 -12.98
N ASP A 53 11.87 12.12 -11.72
CA ASP A 53 13.02 12.80 -11.10
C ASP A 53 14.33 12.02 -11.39
N ILE A 54 14.75 12.08 -12.63
CA ILE A 54 15.91 11.33 -13.13
C ILE A 54 17.22 11.80 -12.49
N GLU A 55 17.35 13.10 -12.24
CA GLU A 55 18.54 13.66 -11.61
C GLU A 55 18.75 13.08 -10.20
N ARG A 56 17.67 13.00 -9.42
CA ARG A 56 17.73 12.42 -8.07
C ARG A 56 17.92 10.90 -8.13
N LEU A 57 17.33 10.23 -9.11
CA LEU A 57 17.55 8.80 -9.33
C LEU A 57 19.04 8.49 -9.58
N ASP A 58 19.67 9.24 -10.48
CA ASP A 58 21.09 9.08 -10.80
C ASP A 58 21.97 9.39 -9.58
N GLY A 59 21.64 10.46 -8.83
CA GLY A 59 22.36 10.82 -7.61
C GLY A 59 22.26 9.75 -6.52
N LEU A 60 21.08 9.16 -6.30
CA LEU A 60 20.88 8.06 -5.35
C LEU A 60 21.61 6.79 -5.80
N SER A 61 21.61 6.49 -7.09
CA SER A 61 22.38 5.34 -7.63
C SER A 61 23.88 5.49 -7.38
N GLN A 62 24.43 6.71 -7.46
CA GLN A 62 25.83 6.99 -7.13
C GLN A 62 26.13 6.82 -5.62
N LEU A 63 25.11 7.00 -4.75
CA LEU A 63 25.19 6.74 -3.32
C LEU A 63 24.91 5.27 -2.95
N GLY A 64 24.86 4.34 -3.92
CA GLY A 64 24.65 2.92 -3.68
C GLY A 64 23.19 2.49 -3.48
N PHE A 65 22.22 3.34 -3.84
CA PHE A 65 20.81 2.92 -3.81
C PHE A 65 20.46 2.07 -5.02
N SER A 66 19.70 1.00 -4.78
CA SER A 66 19.18 0.10 -5.81
C SER A 66 17.67 0.20 -5.92
N LEU A 67 17.13 0.05 -7.14
CA LEU A 67 15.69 0.03 -7.37
C LEU A 67 15.07 -1.23 -6.75
N VAL A 68 14.05 -1.04 -5.91
CA VAL A 68 13.35 -2.12 -5.24
C VAL A 68 11.95 -2.35 -5.80
N GLU A 69 11.21 -1.25 -6.03
CA GLU A 69 9.81 -1.31 -6.44
C GLU A 69 9.42 -0.07 -7.25
N GLY A 70 8.61 -0.28 -8.29
CA GLY A 70 7.88 0.80 -8.95
C GLY A 70 6.45 0.88 -8.41
N GLU A 71 5.97 2.07 -8.13
CA GLU A 71 4.64 2.32 -7.57
C GLU A 71 3.82 3.22 -8.48
N VAL A 72 2.53 2.92 -8.59
CA VAL A 72 1.54 3.75 -9.28
C VAL A 72 0.47 4.15 -8.27
N ASP A 73 0.28 5.44 -8.06
CA ASP A 73 -0.82 6.01 -7.31
C ASP A 73 -1.98 6.35 -8.25
N PHE A 74 -3.18 5.92 -7.87
CA PHE A 74 -4.43 6.22 -8.56
C PHE A 74 -5.31 7.12 -7.72
N ALA A 75 -6.08 7.99 -8.39
CA ALA A 75 -7.13 8.81 -7.81
C ALA A 75 -8.46 8.54 -8.52
N LEU A 76 -9.48 8.18 -7.75
CA LEU A 76 -10.86 8.01 -8.20
C LEU A 76 -11.69 9.18 -7.66
N THR A 77 -12.26 9.99 -8.55
CA THR A 77 -13.21 11.03 -8.16
C THR A 77 -14.54 10.41 -7.75
N ILE A 78 -15.04 10.79 -6.58
CA ILE A 78 -16.30 10.30 -6.03
C ILE A 78 -17.43 11.19 -6.56
N GLY A 79 -18.04 10.76 -7.67
CA GLY A 79 -19.21 11.42 -8.28
C GLY A 79 -20.53 10.83 -7.79
N THR A 80 -21.64 11.36 -8.33
CA THR A 80 -23.00 10.86 -8.04
C THR A 80 -23.24 9.48 -8.60
N GLU A 81 -22.62 9.15 -9.75
CA GLU A 81 -22.78 7.88 -10.46
C GLU A 81 -21.44 7.36 -10.96
N ASN A 82 -21.30 6.05 -10.92
CA ASN A 82 -20.23 5.30 -11.56
C ASN A 82 -20.82 3.99 -12.08
N ALA A 83 -21.07 3.92 -13.39
CA ALA A 83 -21.75 2.79 -14.02
C ALA A 83 -21.04 1.45 -13.81
N TYR A 84 -19.71 1.45 -13.76
CA TYR A 84 -18.93 0.24 -13.52
C TYR A 84 -19.09 -0.25 -12.08
N LEU A 85 -19.09 0.66 -11.10
CA LEU A 85 -19.20 0.33 -9.68
C LEU A 85 -20.66 0.12 -9.24
N ASN A 86 -21.64 0.75 -9.89
CA ASN A 86 -23.06 0.57 -9.61
C ASN A 86 -23.61 -0.83 -9.94
N SER A 87 -22.88 -1.63 -10.71
CA SER A 87 -23.33 -2.98 -11.07
C SER A 87 -23.15 -3.99 -9.91
N GLY A 88 -23.70 -3.67 -8.85
CA GLY A 88 -24.08 -4.34 -7.61
C GLY A 88 -23.44 -5.67 -7.22
N LEU A 89 -23.48 -5.88 -5.92
CA LEU A 89 -23.41 -7.20 -5.30
C LEU A 89 -24.51 -8.10 -5.88
N LEU A 90 -24.23 -9.37 -6.10
CA LEU A 90 -25.27 -10.36 -6.39
C LEU A 90 -26.17 -10.48 -5.16
N VAL A 91 -27.42 -10.94 -5.36
CA VAL A 91 -28.39 -11.16 -4.26
C VAL A 91 -27.84 -12.09 -3.18
N THR A 92 -26.85 -12.92 -3.51
CA THR A 92 -26.22 -13.90 -2.61
C THR A 92 -25.01 -13.37 -1.84
N GLU A 93 -24.67 -12.11 -2.00
CA GLU A 93 -23.49 -11.49 -1.37
C GLU A 93 -23.87 -10.25 -0.58
N ARG A 94 -23.08 -9.96 0.45
CA ARG A 94 -23.25 -8.77 1.30
C ARG A 94 -21.91 -8.10 1.59
N VAL A 95 -21.98 -6.84 1.98
CA VAL A 95 -20.84 -6.08 2.50
C VAL A 95 -21.03 -5.88 4.01
N ASP A 96 -20.07 -6.35 4.79
CA ASP A 96 -20.04 -6.17 6.25
C ASP A 96 -18.80 -5.37 6.66
N ILE A 97 -18.84 -4.78 7.85
CA ILE A 97 -17.63 -4.27 8.52
C ILE A 97 -16.97 -5.44 9.25
N ALA A 98 -15.67 -5.60 9.08
CA ALA A 98 -14.90 -6.64 9.75
C ALA A 98 -14.93 -6.46 11.28
N VAL A 99 -15.03 -7.57 11.99
CA VAL A 99 -15.00 -7.63 13.46
C VAL A 99 -13.79 -8.43 13.96
N ALA A 100 -13.46 -8.27 15.24
CA ALA A 100 -12.26 -8.86 15.81
C ALA A 100 -12.16 -10.39 15.65
N ASP A 101 -13.28 -11.11 15.67
CA ASP A 101 -13.32 -12.57 15.49
C ASP A 101 -12.85 -13.03 14.11
N GLU A 102 -12.82 -12.11 13.11
CA GLU A 102 -12.39 -12.39 11.75
C GLU A 102 -10.89 -12.13 11.52
N ILE A 103 -10.21 -11.49 12.49
CA ILE A 103 -8.78 -11.17 12.39
C ILE A 103 -7.93 -12.39 12.03
N PRO A 104 -8.07 -13.57 12.64
CA PRO A 104 -7.20 -14.71 12.34
C PRO A 104 -7.25 -15.13 10.87
N VAL A 105 -8.45 -15.18 10.27
CA VAL A 105 -8.61 -15.56 8.86
C VAL A 105 -8.12 -14.48 7.91
N LEU A 106 -8.31 -13.20 8.27
CA LEU A 106 -7.84 -12.06 7.47
C LEU A 106 -6.31 -11.97 7.51
N ARG A 107 -5.67 -12.19 8.65
CA ARG A 107 -4.22 -12.25 8.79
C ARG A 107 -3.62 -13.32 7.89
N GLN A 108 -4.15 -14.55 7.97
CA GLN A 108 -3.69 -15.66 7.13
C GLN A 108 -3.82 -15.34 5.63
N ALA A 109 -4.92 -14.72 5.22
CA ALA A 109 -5.11 -14.31 3.84
C ALA A 109 -4.12 -13.21 3.42
N ALA A 110 -3.88 -12.22 4.27
CA ALA A 110 -2.95 -11.14 3.99
C ALA A 110 -1.51 -11.65 3.83
N GLU A 111 -1.07 -12.57 4.69
CA GLU A 111 0.25 -13.23 4.58
C GLU A 111 0.45 -13.90 3.21
N GLN A 112 -0.58 -14.56 2.69
CA GLN A 112 -0.51 -15.27 1.41
C GLN A 112 -0.59 -14.33 0.21
N VAL A 113 -1.52 -13.35 0.25
CA VAL A 113 -1.78 -12.47 -0.90
C VAL A 113 -0.70 -11.42 -1.09
N PHE A 114 -0.14 -10.88 0.01
CA PHE A 114 0.88 -9.84 -0.05
C PHE A 114 2.31 -10.35 0.18
N SER A 115 2.58 -11.60 -0.19
CA SER A 115 3.91 -12.21 -0.06
C SER A 115 4.98 -11.52 -0.91
N GLN A 116 4.59 -10.91 -2.03
CA GLN A 116 5.50 -10.16 -2.90
C GLN A 116 5.30 -8.66 -2.71
N SER A 117 6.27 -8.01 -2.08
CA SER A 117 6.28 -6.56 -1.89
C SER A 117 7.71 -6.04 -1.79
N ARG A 118 7.87 -4.73 -1.59
CA ARG A 118 9.17 -4.11 -1.34
C ARG A 118 9.86 -4.62 -0.07
N PHE A 119 9.13 -5.28 0.84
CA PHE A 119 9.65 -5.92 2.06
C PHE A 119 10.10 -7.36 1.78
N ARG A 120 11.03 -7.56 0.87
CA ARG A 120 11.50 -8.86 0.37
C ARG A 120 13.01 -8.98 0.43
N ALA A 121 13.53 -10.20 0.27
CA ALA A 121 14.95 -10.44 0.08
C ALA A 121 15.49 -9.65 -1.14
N PRO A 122 16.76 -9.21 -1.10
CA PRO A 122 17.74 -9.39 -0.03
C PRO A 122 17.61 -8.39 1.14
N TRP A 123 16.68 -7.43 1.09
CA TRP A 123 16.54 -6.35 2.05
C TRP A 123 15.93 -6.80 3.38
N TYR A 124 14.97 -7.71 3.31
CA TYR A 124 14.23 -8.23 4.47
C TYR A 124 14.27 -9.76 4.46
N CYS A 125 13.98 -10.38 5.61
CA CYS A 125 13.94 -11.83 5.72
C CYS A 125 12.69 -12.40 5.01
N ASP A 126 12.79 -13.68 4.63
CA ASP A 126 11.65 -14.40 4.09
C ASP A 126 10.50 -14.41 5.11
N GLY A 127 9.30 -14.12 4.63
CA GLY A 127 8.09 -14.02 5.47
C GLY A 127 7.83 -12.64 6.09
N ASP A 128 8.78 -11.71 6.09
CA ASP A 128 8.59 -10.38 6.68
C ASP A 128 7.48 -9.58 5.99
N SER A 129 7.38 -9.68 4.67
CA SER A 129 6.27 -9.08 3.93
C SER A 129 4.93 -9.58 4.45
N GLY A 130 4.74 -10.90 4.52
CA GLY A 130 3.50 -11.50 5.01
C GLY A 130 3.16 -11.07 6.44
N ARG A 131 4.14 -11.12 7.37
CA ARG A 131 3.99 -10.65 8.75
C ARG A 131 3.55 -9.19 8.83
N PHE A 132 4.14 -8.32 8.01
CA PHE A 132 3.82 -6.90 7.96
C PHE A 132 2.36 -6.67 7.54
N TYR A 133 1.92 -7.31 6.46
CA TYR A 133 0.55 -7.15 5.97
C TYR A 133 -0.49 -7.82 6.87
N ALA A 134 -0.13 -8.93 7.55
CA ALA A 134 -0.97 -9.53 8.57
C ALA A 134 -1.19 -8.59 9.78
N LEU A 135 -0.15 -7.89 10.23
CA LEU A 135 -0.31 -6.87 11.26
C LEU A 135 -1.09 -5.65 10.77
N TRP A 136 -0.89 -5.26 9.51
CA TRP A 136 -1.64 -4.13 8.94
C TRP A 136 -3.14 -4.40 8.94
N ILE A 137 -3.57 -5.57 8.41
CA ILE A 137 -5.01 -5.89 8.37
C ILE A 137 -5.62 -6.01 9.77
N GLU A 138 -4.90 -6.58 10.74
CA GLU A 138 -5.33 -6.58 12.14
C GLU A 138 -5.58 -5.16 12.66
N LYS A 139 -4.62 -4.24 12.49
CA LYS A 139 -4.75 -2.85 12.89
C LYS A 139 -5.89 -2.12 12.14
N ALA A 140 -6.15 -2.50 10.88
CA ALA A 140 -7.26 -1.95 10.10
C ALA A 140 -8.63 -2.41 10.63
N VAL A 141 -8.75 -3.68 11.05
CA VAL A 141 -9.98 -4.19 11.70
C VAL A 141 -10.21 -3.52 13.05
N LEU A 142 -9.14 -3.30 13.82
CA LEU A 142 -9.20 -2.64 15.13
C LEU A 142 -9.33 -1.10 15.04
N GLY A 143 -9.25 -0.52 13.84
CA GLY A 143 -9.32 0.93 13.64
C GLY A 143 -8.13 1.72 14.18
N THR A 144 -6.99 1.05 14.41
CA THR A 144 -5.79 1.68 15.00
C THR A 144 -4.78 2.18 13.99
N PHE A 145 -4.97 1.87 12.70
CA PHE A 145 -4.16 2.36 11.58
C PHE A 145 -5.03 2.81 10.41
N ASP A 146 -5.70 1.90 9.68
CA ASP A 146 -6.83 2.27 8.83
C ASP A 146 -8.08 2.39 9.70
N HIS A 147 -9.07 3.17 9.27
CA HIS A 147 -10.25 3.49 10.09
C HIS A 147 -11.34 2.42 10.03
N THR A 148 -11.35 1.61 8.95
CA THR A 148 -12.32 0.52 8.78
C THR A 148 -11.78 -0.53 7.82
N CYS A 149 -12.29 -1.75 7.98
CA CYS A 149 -12.10 -2.84 7.04
C CYS A 149 -13.49 -3.36 6.61
N LEU A 150 -13.77 -3.33 5.30
CA LEU A 150 -15.00 -3.86 4.72
C LEU A 150 -14.74 -5.23 4.13
N LEU A 151 -15.70 -6.14 4.29
CA LEU A 151 -15.67 -7.51 3.78
C LEU A 151 -16.76 -7.71 2.74
N VAL A 152 -16.45 -8.39 1.66
CA VAL A 152 -17.45 -9.01 0.78
C VAL A 152 -17.60 -10.47 1.21
N LYS A 153 -18.82 -10.85 1.58
CA LYS A 153 -19.16 -12.20 2.06
C LYS A 153 -20.23 -12.86 1.21
N GLU A 154 -20.22 -14.17 1.13
CA GLU A 154 -21.36 -14.98 0.65
C GLU A 154 -22.50 -14.99 1.67
N ALA A 155 -23.69 -15.41 1.23
CA ALA A 155 -24.83 -15.65 2.13
C ALA A 155 -24.52 -16.67 3.24
N SER A 156 -23.62 -17.62 2.97
CA SER A 156 -23.10 -18.60 3.94
C SER A 156 -22.26 -17.97 5.06
N GLY A 157 -21.82 -16.71 4.89
CA GLY A 157 -20.90 -16.03 5.76
C GLY A 157 -19.42 -16.15 5.36
N ALA A 158 -19.10 -16.94 4.33
CA ALA A 158 -17.72 -17.08 3.86
C ALA A 158 -17.18 -15.74 3.32
N ILE A 159 -15.99 -15.34 3.77
CA ILE A 159 -15.33 -14.11 3.33
C ILE A 159 -14.74 -14.36 1.93
N LEU A 160 -15.04 -13.47 0.98
CA LEU A 160 -14.55 -13.51 -0.40
C LEU A 160 -13.44 -12.52 -0.68
N GLY A 161 -13.34 -11.47 0.13
CA GLY A 161 -12.31 -10.45 0.03
C GLY A 161 -12.53 -9.34 1.03
N PHE A 162 -11.53 -8.47 1.15
CA PHE A 162 -11.53 -7.35 2.07
C PHE A 162 -10.92 -6.10 1.45
N VAL A 163 -11.33 -4.93 1.96
CA VAL A 163 -10.72 -3.63 1.65
C VAL A 163 -10.64 -2.79 2.92
N SER A 164 -9.45 -2.30 3.25
CA SER A 164 -9.26 -1.35 4.35
C SER A 164 -9.25 0.08 3.84
N LEU A 165 -9.81 0.99 4.62
CA LEU A 165 -10.04 2.37 4.26
C LEU A 165 -9.62 3.31 5.39
N ARG A 166 -9.03 4.45 5.03
CA ARG A 166 -8.72 5.51 5.97
C ARG A 166 -9.03 6.88 5.40
N HIS A 167 -9.41 7.79 6.28
CA HIS A 167 -9.46 9.21 5.97
C HIS A 167 -8.04 9.76 5.87
N LEU A 168 -7.74 10.55 4.84
CA LEU A 168 -6.50 11.34 4.77
C LEU A 168 -6.77 12.76 5.26
N ASP A 169 -7.89 13.34 4.83
CA ASP A 169 -8.40 14.65 5.20
C ASP A 169 -9.92 14.66 5.06
N ASP A 170 -10.56 15.84 5.12
CA ASP A 170 -12.02 15.98 5.03
C ASP A 170 -12.57 15.51 3.68
N ASP A 171 -11.85 15.74 2.58
CA ASP A 171 -12.29 15.44 1.22
C ASP A 171 -11.75 14.11 0.67
N THR A 172 -10.66 13.59 1.23
CA THR A 172 -9.90 12.49 0.65
C THR A 172 -9.87 11.25 1.55
N ALA A 173 -10.06 10.10 0.93
CA ALA A 173 -9.85 8.80 1.56
C ALA A 173 -8.78 7.99 0.80
N ARG A 174 -8.26 6.95 1.43
CA ARG A 174 -7.29 6.03 0.82
C ARG A 174 -7.65 4.59 1.12
N ILE A 175 -7.54 3.73 0.12
CA ILE A 175 -7.46 2.28 0.30
C ILE A 175 -6.07 1.95 0.83
N GLY A 176 -6.01 1.32 2.00
CA GLY A 176 -4.79 0.78 2.57
C GLY A 176 -4.44 -0.57 1.94
N LEU A 177 -5.36 -1.52 2.07
CA LEU A 177 -5.24 -2.87 1.52
C LEU A 177 -6.52 -3.23 0.76
N LEU A 178 -6.38 -3.94 -0.36
CA LEU A 178 -7.49 -4.58 -1.09
C LEU A 178 -7.03 -5.96 -1.52
N ALA A 179 -7.74 -7.00 -1.09
CA ALA A 179 -7.41 -8.36 -1.42
C ALA A 179 -8.65 -9.23 -1.67
N VAL A 180 -8.52 -10.13 -2.62
CA VAL A 180 -9.46 -11.22 -2.86
C VAL A 180 -8.94 -12.46 -2.14
N MET A 181 -9.82 -13.16 -1.42
CA MET A 181 -9.44 -14.38 -0.69
C MET A 181 -8.92 -15.45 -1.65
N PRO A 182 -7.92 -16.24 -1.25
CA PRO A 182 -7.48 -17.40 -2.03
C PRO A 182 -8.66 -18.27 -2.43
N GLY A 183 -8.75 -18.63 -3.73
CA GLY A 183 -9.87 -19.43 -4.27
C GLY A 183 -11.11 -18.63 -4.70
N ALA A 184 -11.20 -17.31 -4.43
CA ALA A 184 -12.31 -16.47 -4.89
C ALA A 184 -11.96 -15.63 -6.14
N ASN A 185 -10.80 -15.86 -6.75
CA ASN A 185 -10.35 -15.15 -7.94
C ASN A 185 -11.28 -15.39 -9.15
N GLY A 186 -11.34 -14.43 -10.07
CA GLY A 186 -12.15 -14.53 -11.30
C GLY A 186 -13.65 -14.31 -11.10
N ARG A 187 -14.14 -14.16 -9.86
CA ARG A 187 -15.56 -13.96 -9.51
C ARG A 187 -16.00 -12.50 -9.44
N GLY A 188 -15.14 -11.56 -9.88
CA GLY A 188 -15.44 -10.13 -9.84
C GLY A 188 -15.37 -9.49 -8.44
N ILE A 189 -14.79 -10.18 -7.45
CA ILE A 189 -14.73 -9.73 -6.05
C ILE A 189 -13.97 -8.42 -5.92
N GLY A 190 -12.84 -8.24 -6.63
CA GLY A 190 -12.09 -6.97 -6.62
C GLY A 190 -12.96 -5.77 -6.99
N ARG A 191 -13.82 -5.90 -8.03
CA ARG A 191 -14.77 -4.85 -8.41
C ARG A 191 -15.80 -4.58 -7.32
N LYS A 192 -16.29 -5.62 -6.63
CA LYS A 192 -17.24 -5.48 -5.52
C LYS A 192 -16.62 -4.76 -4.33
N LEU A 193 -15.34 -5.03 -4.04
CA LEU A 193 -14.58 -4.31 -3.02
C LEU A 193 -14.39 -2.83 -3.40
N MET A 194 -14.08 -2.53 -4.66
CA MET A 194 -14.03 -1.15 -5.16
C MET A 194 -15.40 -0.46 -5.06
N SER A 195 -16.49 -1.17 -5.37
CA SER A 195 -17.87 -0.67 -5.17
C SER A 195 -18.15 -0.35 -3.69
N ALA A 196 -17.78 -1.26 -2.79
CA ALA A 196 -17.95 -1.04 -1.34
C ALA A 196 -17.15 0.18 -0.85
N ALA A 197 -15.90 0.32 -1.30
CA ALA A 197 -15.06 1.48 -0.99
C ALA A 197 -15.66 2.79 -1.52
N TRP A 198 -16.18 2.79 -2.75
CA TRP A 198 -16.83 3.96 -3.35
C TRP A 198 -18.10 4.37 -2.59
N VAL A 199 -18.96 3.39 -2.22
CA VAL A 199 -20.17 3.63 -1.40
C VAL A 199 -19.79 4.20 -0.04
N TRP A 200 -18.78 3.63 0.61
CA TRP A 200 -18.26 4.12 1.88
C TRP A 200 -17.78 5.58 1.75
N CYS A 201 -17.04 5.93 0.70
CA CYS A 201 -16.63 7.31 0.44
C CYS A 201 -17.82 8.26 0.31
N LYS A 202 -18.88 7.86 -0.41
CA LYS A 202 -20.11 8.66 -0.53
C LYS A 202 -20.78 8.90 0.82
N GLN A 203 -20.89 7.85 1.65
CA GLN A 203 -21.49 7.94 2.99
C GLN A 203 -20.69 8.87 3.90
N HIS A 204 -19.37 8.96 3.71
CA HIS A 204 -18.46 9.81 4.48
C HIS A 204 -18.16 11.15 3.78
N GLN A 205 -18.92 11.52 2.75
CA GLN A 205 -18.83 12.79 2.02
C GLN A 205 -17.44 13.05 1.40
N LYS A 206 -16.69 11.97 1.08
CA LYS A 206 -15.39 12.08 0.42
C LYS A 206 -15.58 12.43 -1.06
N ARG A 207 -14.70 13.26 -1.58
CA ARG A 207 -14.66 13.67 -2.99
C ARG A 207 -13.66 12.85 -3.80
N GLN A 208 -12.67 12.25 -3.14
CA GLN A 208 -11.61 11.50 -3.78
C GLN A 208 -11.24 10.25 -2.99
N LEU A 209 -11.01 9.15 -3.69
CA LEU A 209 -10.46 7.91 -3.16
C LEU A 209 -9.13 7.61 -3.84
N ASN A 210 -8.06 7.53 -3.06
CA ASN A 210 -6.72 7.20 -3.52
C ASN A 210 -6.40 5.74 -3.26
N VAL A 211 -5.60 5.15 -4.14
CA VAL A 211 -5.04 3.81 -3.95
C VAL A 211 -3.70 3.69 -4.67
N ALA A 212 -2.72 3.05 -4.03
CA ALA A 212 -1.45 2.74 -4.67
C ALA A 212 -1.30 1.25 -4.92
N THR A 213 -0.54 0.91 -5.95
CA THR A 213 -0.14 -0.47 -6.22
C THR A 213 1.23 -0.52 -6.90
N GLN A 214 1.84 -1.68 -6.88
CA GLN A 214 3.11 -1.94 -7.57
C GLN A 214 2.89 -1.95 -9.08
N ILE A 215 3.89 -1.49 -9.84
CA ILE A 215 3.87 -1.52 -11.31
C ILE A 215 3.77 -2.95 -11.85
N SER A 216 4.25 -3.94 -11.11
CA SER A 216 4.17 -5.37 -11.44
C SER A 216 2.77 -5.97 -11.22
N ASN A 217 1.91 -5.32 -10.42
CA ASN A 217 0.57 -5.81 -10.10
C ASN A 217 -0.46 -5.45 -11.20
N VAL A 218 -0.34 -6.09 -12.36
CA VAL A 218 -1.20 -5.83 -13.53
C VAL A 218 -2.69 -6.03 -13.22
N ALA A 219 -3.03 -6.96 -12.32
CA ALA A 219 -4.42 -7.19 -11.93
C ALA A 219 -5.02 -5.97 -11.20
N ALA A 220 -4.28 -5.39 -10.26
CA ALA A 220 -4.70 -4.18 -9.55
C ALA A 220 -4.72 -2.96 -10.47
N LEU A 221 -3.72 -2.78 -11.33
CA LEU A 221 -3.68 -1.70 -12.33
C LEU A 221 -4.94 -1.72 -13.20
N ASN A 222 -5.31 -2.90 -13.73
CA ASN A 222 -6.52 -3.08 -14.53
C ASN A 222 -7.81 -2.85 -13.72
N LEU A 223 -7.85 -3.31 -12.46
CA LEU A 223 -9.00 -3.11 -11.59
C LEU A 223 -9.27 -1.63 -11.35
N TYR A 224 -8.24 -0.88 -10.95
CA TYR A 224 -8.38 0.54 -10.61
C TYR A 224 -8.73 1.39 -11.85
N SER A 225 -8.05 1.16 -12.98
CA SER A 225 -8.36 1.84 -14.24
C SER A 225 -9.80 1.59 -14.71
N ARG A 226 -10.27 0.33 -14.66
CA ARG A 226 -11.66 -0.01 -15.02
C ARG A 226 -12.68 0.55 -14.04
N SER A 227 -12.29 0.77 -12.79
CA SER A 227 -13.15 1.43 -11.80
C SER A 227 -13.28 2.94 -12.02
N GLY A 228 -12.58 3.50 -13.04
CA GLY A 228 -12.61 4.92 -13.38
C GLY A 228 -11.56 5.74 -12.64
N ALA A 229 -10.62 5.09 -11.94
CA ALA A 229 -9.50 5.80 -11.33
C ALA A 229 -8.46 6.18 -12.40
N ALA A 230 -7.95 7.40 -12.33
CA ALA A 230 -6.86 7.90 -13.15
C ALA A 230 -5.53 7.73 -12.43
N VAL A 231 -4.44 7.52 -13.18
CA VAL A 231 -3.08 7.58 -12.63
C VAL A 231 -2.82 9.01 -12.15
N ALA A 232 -2.54 9.16 -10.87
CA ALA A 232 -2.23 10.46 -10.25
C ALA A 232 -0.73 10.71 -10.22
N SER A 233 0.07 9.69 -9.91
CA SER A 233 1.52 9.78 -9.90
C SER A 233 2.17 8.40 -10.04
N THR A 234 3.46 8.41 -10.40
CA THR A 234 4.32 7.23 -10.39
C THR A 234 5.58 7.52 -9.57
N ALA A 235 6.09 6.52 -8.87
CA ALA A 235 7.25 6.66 -8.02
C ALA A 235 8.14 5.41 -8.06
N TYR A 236 9.40 5.58 -7.68
CA TYR A 236 10.32 4.49 -7.42
C TYR A 236 10.67 4.46 -5.93
N TRP A 237 10.68 3.24 -5.38
CA TRP A 237 11.30 2.93 -4.11
C TRP A 237 12.71 2.41 -4.37
N LEU A 238 13.68 3.06 -3.75
CA LEU A 238 15.08 2.66 -3.80
C LEU A 238 15.55 2.40 -2.38
N TYR A 239 16.39 1.39 -2.22
CA TYR A 239 17.00 1.06 -0.93
C TYR A 239 18.52 1.03 -1.06
N ARG A 240 19.16 1.47 0.01
CA ARG A 240 20.57 1.24 0.28
C ARG A 240 20.66 0.44 1.58
N GLY A 241 21.50 -0.58 1.61
CA GLY A 241 21.71 -1.43 2.77
C GLY A 241 23.14 -1.99 2.79
N GLN A 242 23.53 -2.57 3.90
CA GLN A 242 24.85 -3.16 4.10
C GLN A 242 25.05 -4.49 3.34
N HIS A 243 24.16 -4.85 2.42
CA HIS A 243 24.23 -6.13 1.67
C HIS A 243 25.09 -6.08 0.41
N ASP A 244 25.92 -5.05 0.21
CA ASP A 244 26.79 -4.92 -0.96
C ASP A 244 28.08 -5.74 -0.84
N SER A 245 27.95 -6.98 -0.33
CA SER A 245 29.06 -7.93 -0.30
C SER A 245 28.55 -9.35 -0.56
N ILE A 246 28.01 -9.59 -1.76
CA ILE A 246 27.95 -10.92 -2.36
C ILE A 246 28.49 -10.82 -3.77
#